data_7d5e772ed0d35e4f62f7c6f4d8b86aa4
#
_entry.id   7d5e772ed0d35e4f62f7c6f4d8b86aa4
#
_cell.length_a   1.000
_cell.length_b   1.000
_cell.length_c   1.000
_cell.angle_alpha   90.00
_cell.angle_beta   90.00
_cell.angle_gamma   90.00
#
_symmetry.space_group_name_H-M   'P 1'
#
loop_
_entity.id
_entity.type
_entity.pdbx_description
1 polymer ?
#
loop_
_entity_poly.entity_id
_entity_poly.type
_entity_poly.pdbx_seq_one_letter_code
_entity_poly.pdbx_strand_id
1 'polypeptide(L)'
;MPLALVSLCLAGCVSLFGETQDSNPSARTEVRLLLSASEAKPGSTVLVGVLFTMPDPWHIYWRSGGDAGQPPEINWRLPEEISAGPLQWPPPQKYPFAQRSAAYVYHQQVVLMTQLHLSKGISPGKKVISAQVSWLECNEGCLFAEKKVARKLVVGNRERLTQEAKSLKAWQVKLPSAKPPLGLTARLMGQAEGVERTLRIELPAKNGVEFDFYPYESGQYTVGTQTRREGGRDKVKLGKKVKKLASIWPIQIKGLLVELSAGKPIQSWEVDLKLAHPGDIK
;
A
#
# COMPACT_ATOMS: atom_id res chain seq x y z
N MET A 1 -68.61 41.06 -6.94
CA MET A 1 -67.32 41.21 -6.27
C MET A 1 -67.01 39.90 -5.65
N PRO A 2 -66.03 39.09 -6.19
CA PRO A 2 -65.58 37.92 -5.53
C PRO A 2 -64.22 38.14 -4.84
N LEU A 3 -64.09 37.69 -3.60
CA LEU A 3 -62.88 37.63 -2.81
C LEU A 3 -61.89 36.63 -3.41
N ALA A 4 -60.67 37.05 -3.63
CA ALA A 4 -59.56 36.18 -3.97
C ALA A 4 -58.89 35.60 -2.69
N LEU A 5 -58.88 34.26 -2.56
CA LEU A 5 -58.08 33.55 -1.57
C LEU A 5 -56.64 33.47 -2.04
N VAL A 6 -55.72 34.04 -1.28
CA VAL A 6 -54.27 33.89 -1.45
C VAL A 6 -53.85 32.62 -0.70
N SER A 7 -53.47 31.59 -1.45
CA SER A 7 -52.90 30.35 -0.91
C SER A 7 -51.39 30.53 -0.74
N LEU A 8 -50.92 30.52 0.52
CA LEU A 8 -49.52 30.64 0.87
C LEU A 8 -48.87 29.24 0.83
N CYS A 9 -48.13 28.91 -0.26
CA CYS A 9 -47.32 27.70 -0.33
C CYS A 9 -46.04 27.88 0.47
N LEU A 10 -45.95 27.22 1.63
CA LEU A 10 -44.66 26.99 2.33
C LEU A 10 -43.85 25.99 1.53
N ALA A 11 -42.85 26.45 0.80
CA ALA A 11 -41.84 25.59 0.20
C ALA A 11 -40.86 25.12 1.30
N GLY A 12 -41.01 23.88 1.72
CA GLY A 12 -40.05 23.19 2.61
C GLY A 12 -38.71 23.00 1.89
N CYS A 13 -37.67 23.68 2.38
CA CYS A 13 -36.28 23.45 1.94
C CYS A 13 -35.83 22.07 2.45
N VAL A 14 -35.90 21.04 1.63
CA VAL A 14 -35.26 19.76 1.87
C VAL A 14 -33.78 19.96 1.52
N SER A 15 -32.94 20.06 2.56
CA SER A 15 -31.48 20.04 2.43
C SER A 15 -31.04 18.66 1.97
N LEU A 16 -30.82 18.49 0.68
CA LEU A 16 -30.13 17.35 0.10
C LEU A 16 -28.68 17.35 0.60
N PHE A 17 -28.39 16.45 1.53
CA PHE A 17 -27.03 16.13 1.96
C PHE A 17 -26.27 15.58 0.75
N GLY A 18 -25.20 16.30 0.38
CA GLY A 18 -24.42 16.12 -0.81
C GLY A 18 -23.96 14.69 -1.06
N GLU A 19 -24.31 14.20 -2.22
CA GLU A 19 -23.66 13.09 -2.88
C GLU A 19 -22.18 13.43 -3.05
N THR A 20 -21.33 12.46 -2.76
CA THR A 20 -19.89 12.54 -3.03
C THR A 20 -19.71 12.71 -4.54
N GLN A 21 -19.32 13.90 -5.00
CA GLN A 21 -18.96 14.11 -6.39
C GLN A 21 -17.77 13.24 -6.74
N ASP A 22 -17.97 12.27 -7.61
CA ASP A 22 -16.89 11.57 -8.29
C ASP A 22 -16.19 12.57 -9.21
N SER A 23 -14.97 12.94 -8.88
CA SER A 23 -14.21 13.98 -9.57
C SER A 23 -13.70 13.55 -10.95
N ASN A 24 -13.81 12.27 -11.30
CA ASN A 24 -13.47 11.76 -12.63
C ASN A 24 -14.45 10.67 -13.10
N PRO A 25 -15.40 10.98 -13.98
CA PRO A 25 -16.39 10.03 -14.51
C PRO A 25 -15.78 8.90 -15.35
N SER A 26 -14.49 8.97 -15.69
CA SER A 26 -13.79 7.94 -16.47
C SER A 26 -13.00 6.93 -15.61
N ALA A 27 -12.89 7.11 -14.30
CA ALA A 27 -12.23 6.16 -13.42
C ALA A 27 -12.93 4.78 -13.45
N ARG A 28 -12.12 3.72 -13.60
CA ARG A 28 -12.60 2.32 -13.63
C ARG A 28 -12.53 1.65 -12.26
N THR A 29 -11.58 2.10 -11.43
CA THR A 29 -11.38 1.58 -10.08
C THR A 29 -12.39 2.17 -9.10
N GLU A 30 -13.16 1.30 -8.44
CA GLU A 30 -14.00 1.70 -7.31
C GLU A 30 -13.15 1.84 -6.05
N VAL A 31 -13.33 2.95 -5.31
CA VAL A 31 -12.62 3.20 -4.05
C VAL A 31 -13.62 3.40 -2.91
N ARG A 32 -13.40 2.68 -1.79
CA ARG A 32 -14.25 2.72 -0.59
C ARG A 32 -13.42 2.78 0.69
N LEU A 33 -13.90 3.51 1.68
CA LEU A 33 -13.33 3.53 3.04
C LEU A 33 -14.00 2.46 3.90
N LEU A 34 -13.21 1.61 4.55
CA LEU A 34 -13.64 0.56 5.46
C LEU A 34 -13.19 0.89 6.89
N LEU A 35 -14.02 0.63 7.87
CA LEU A 35 -13.67 0.74 9.29
C LEU A 35 -13.91 -0.61 9.98
N SER A 36 -13.03 -1.02 10.88
CA SER A 36 -13.24 -2.22 11.70
C SER A 36 -14.30 -2.06 12.77
N ALA A 37 -14.61 -0.83 13.18
CA ALA A 37 -15.60 -0.53 14.19
C ALA A 37 -16.52 0.64 13.75
N SER A 38 -17.80 0.55 14.09
CA SER A 38 -18.79 1.63 13.96
C SER A 38 -18.88 2.47 15.23
N GLU A 39 -18.46 1.92 16.38
CA GLU A 39 -18.34 2.61 17.69
C GLU A 39 -17.04 2.17 18.36
N ALA A 40 -16.31 3.13 18.97
CA ALA A 40 -15.03 2.90 19.61
C ALA A 40 -14.90 3.75 20.87
N LYS A 41 -14.10 3.29 21.84
CA LYS A 41 -13.84 4.00 23.11
C LYS A 41 -12.76 5.05 22.96
N PRO A 42 -12.76 6.13 23.76
CA PRO A 42 -11.60 6.99 23.93
C PRO A 42 -10.33 6.19 24.26
N GLY A 43 -9.20 6.57 23.67
CA GLY A 43 -7.91 5.89 23.84
C GLY A 43 -7.76 4.57 23.08
N SER A 44 -8.76 4.12 22.33
CA SER A 44 -8.69 2.88 21.54
C SER A 44 -8.09 3.11 20.16
N THR A 45 -7.86 2.00 19.47
CA THR A 45 -7.36 1.97 18.10
C THR A 45 -8.38 1.30 17.17
N VAL A 46 -8.68 1.93 16.03
CA VAL A 46 -9.59 1.42 15.01
C VAL A 46 -8.80 1.14 13.72
N LEU A 47 -8.89 -0.09 13.21
CA LEU A 47 -8.30 -0.43 11.92
C LEU A 47 -9.16 0.18 10.82
N VAL A 48 -8.51 0.91 9.90
CA VAL A 48 -9.14 1.52 8.74
C VAL A 48 -8.44 1.04 7.47
N GLY A 49 -9.19 0.88 6.40
CA GLY A 49 -8.66 0.49 5.10
C GLY A 49 -9.31 1.26 3.96
N VAL A 50 -8.51 1.58 2.95
CA VAL A 50 -9.00 2.04 1.65
C VAL A 50 -8.99 0.84 0.72
N LEU A 51 -10.18 0.36 0.37
CA LEU A 51 -10.39 -0.72 -0.59
C LEU A 51 -10.41 -0.14 -2.00
N PHE A 52 -9.54 -0.66 -2.86
CA PHE A 52 -9.56 -0.46 -4.30
C PHE A 52 -10.09 -1.72 -4.96
N THR A 53 -11.07 -1.58 -5.85
CA THR A 53 -11.62 -2.67 -6.65
C THR A 53 -11.46 -2.32 -8.12
N MET A 54 -10.55 -3.01 -8.79
CA MET A 54 -10.21 -2.80 -10.20
C MET A 54 -10.93 -3.85 -11.06
N PRO A 55 -11.64 -3.46 -12.13
CA PRO A 55 -12.12 -4.42 -13.13
C PRO A 55 -10.92 -4.96 -13.92
N ASP A 56 -10.98 -6.22 -14.36
CA ASP A 56 -9.97 -6.78 -15.25
C ASP A 56 -10.01 -6.08 -16.62
N PRO A 57 -8.86 -5.76 -17.24
CA PRO A 57 -7.47 -6.00 -16.84
C PRO A 57 -6.77 -4.80 -16.15
N TRP A 58 -7.53 -3.87 -15.56
CA TRP A 58 -6.99 -2.68 -14.91
C TRP A 58 -6.19 -3.02 -13.66
N HIS A 59 -5.18 -2.20 -13.39
CA HIS A 59 -4.32 -2.32 -12.21
C HIS A 59 -3.94 -0.94 -11.64
N ILE A 60 -3.58 -0.92 -10.36
CA ILE A 60 -2.96 0.22 -9.68
C ILE A 60 -1.59 -0.19 -9.14
N TYR A 61 -0.79 0.76 -8.74
CA TYR A 61 0.61 0.53 -8.38
C TYR A 61 0.80 0.34 -6.87
N TRP A 62 1.86 -0.38 -6.54
CA TRP A 62 2.35 -0.51 -5.18
C TRP A 62 3.12 0.76 -4.77
N ARG A 63 3.49 0.87 -3.47
CA ARG A 63 4.26 2.00 -2.90
C ARG A 63 5.58 2.32 -3.62
N SER A 64 6.12 1.37 -4.36
CA SER A 64 7.24 1.49 -5.27
C SER A 64 6.80 0.91 -6.60
N GLY A 65 6.61 1.76 -7.60
CA GLY A 65 6.02 1.36 -8.89
C GLY A 65 6.89 0.39 -9.69
N GLY A 66 8.17 0.26 -9.35
CA GLY A 66 9.16 -0.48 -10.13
C GLY A 66 9.78 0.39 -11.22
N ASP A 67 9.73 -0.07 -12.48
CA ASP A 67 10.29 0.70 -13.61
C ASP A 67 9.25 1.70 -14.18
N ALA A 68 8.01 1.68 -13.71
CA ALA A 68 6.94 2.61 -14.11
C ALA A 68 5.81 2.69 -13.07
N GLY A 69 5.01 3.75 -13.16
CA GLY A 69 3.81 3.98 -12.38
C GLY A 69 4.02 4.78 -11.10
N GLN A 70 2.92 5.20 -10.51
CA GLN A 70 2.88 5.99 -9.28
C GLN A 70 1.98 5.32 -8.25
N PRO A 71 2.40 5.28 -6.96
CA PRO A 71 1.58 4.73 -5.91
C PRO A 71 0.32 5.56 -5.68
N PRO A 72 -0.77 4.97 -5.18
CA PRO A 72 -1.88 5.71 -4.62
C PRO A 72 -1.45 6.60 -3.46
N GLU A 73 -2.06 7.78 -3.37
CA GLU A 73 -1.91 8.68 -2.22
C GLU A 73 -3.21 8.73 -1.42
N ILE A 74 -3.09 8.71 -0.09
CA ILE A 74 -4.22 8.78 0.83
C ILE A 74 -3.98 9.95 1.78
N ASN A 75 -4.64 11.06 1.51
CA ASN A 75 -4.55 12.28 2.31
C ASN A 75 -5.71 12.31 3.31
N TRP A 76 -5.43 11.93 4.54
CA TRP A 76 -6.42 11.84 5.62
C TRP A 76 -6.92 13.23 6.05
N ARG A 77 -8.22 13.31 6.24
CA ARG A 77 -8.90 14.45 6.88
C ARG A 77 -9.63 13.95 8.10
N LEU A 78 -8.97 14.05 9.25
CA LEU A 78 -9.41 13.50 10.53
C LEU A 78 -9.75 14.62 11.50
N PRO A 79 -10.65 14.39 12.47
CA PRO A 79 -10.77 15.22 13.66
C PRO A 79 -9.43 15.34 14.40
N GLU A 80 -9.18 16.47 15.06
CA GLU A 80 -7.91 16.78 15.72
C GLU A 80 -7.47 15.72 16.74
N GLU A 81 -8.45 15.10 17.43
CA GLU A 81 -8.19 14.08 18.45
C GLU A 81 -7.97 12.65 17.88
N ILE A 82 -7.89 12.51 16.55
CA ILE A 82 -7.66 11.23 15.88
C ILE A 82 -6.44 11.36 14.98
N SER A 83 -5.47 10.47 15.16
CA SER A 83 -4.29 10.39 14.31
C SER A 83 -4.24 9.08 13.52
N ALA A 84 -3.69 9.11 12.31
CA ALA A 84 -3.43 7.92 11.51
C ALA A 84 -1.98 7.47 11.70
N GLY A 85 -1.76 6.18 11.87
CA GLY A 85 -0.45 5.56 11.81
C GLY A 85 0.07 5.45 10.37
N PRO A 86 1.23 4.81 10.16
CA PRO A 86 1.78 4.60 8.83
C PRO A 86 0.88 3.71 7.98
N LEU A 87 0.84 4.01 6.67
CA LEU A 87 0.10 3.21 5.70
C LEU A 87 0.81 1.87 5.48
N GLN A 88 0.05 0.78 5.54
CA GLN A 88 0.50 -0.59 5.40
C GLN A 88 0.08 -1.14 4.03
N TRP A 89 1.03 -1.79 3.36
CA TRP A 89 0.92 -2.22 1.98
C TRP A 89 1.05 -3.74 1.88
N PRO A 90 0.01 -4.46 1.42
CA PRO A 90 0.18 -5.86 1.06
C PRO A 90 1.25 -6.06 -0.03
N PRO A 91 1.87 -7.25 -0.15
CA PRO A 91 2.83 -7.50 -1.21
C PRO A 91 2.16 -7.38 -2.59
N PRO A 92 2.80 -6.69 -3.56
CA PRO A 92 2.30 -6.55 -4.92
C PRO A 92 2.61 -7.78 -5.76
N GLN A 93 1.99 -7.86 -6.93
CA GLN A 93 2.43 -8.73 -8.02
C GLN A 93 3.44 -8.00 -8.88
N LYS A 94 4.42 -8.74 -9.41
CA LYS A 94 5.36 -8.24 -10.42
C LYS A 94 4.73 -8.43 -11.80
N TYR A 95 4.52 -7.33 -12.50
CA TYR A 95 3.88 -7.29 -13.82
C TYR A 95 4.92 -6.87 -14.88
N PRO A 96 5.35 -7.79 -15.77
CA PRO A 96 6.24 -7.45 -16.86
C PRO A 96 5.45 -6.70 -17.95
N PHE A 97 5.98 -5.58 -18.47
CA PHE A 97 5.32 -4.80 -19.52
C PHE A 97 6.22 -4.47 -20.72
N ALA A 98 7.52 -4.67 -20.59
CA ALA A 98 8.49 -4.52 -21.67
C ALA A 98 9.67 -5.49 -21.46
N GLN A 99 10.54 -5.62 -22.46
CA GLN A 99 11.67 -6.59 -22.51
C GLN A 99 12.57 -6.46 -21.32
N ARG A 100 12.65 -6.04 -20.35
CA ARG A 100 13.49 -5.93 -19.14
C ARG A 100 12.93 -4.96 -18.13
N SER A 101 11.63 -4.66 -18.26
CA SER A 101 10.94 -3.74 -17.36
C SER A 101 9.76 -4.44 -16.70
N ALA A 102 9.51 -4.14 -15.46
CA ALA A 102 8.35 -4.63 -14.73
C ALA A 102 7.86 -3.56 -13.74
N ALA A 103 6.57 -3.57 -13.51
CA ALA A 103 5.93 -2.79 -12.45
C ALA A 103 5.54 -3.71 -11.28
N TYR A 104 5.37 -3.09 -10.12
CA TYR A 104 4.79 -3.73 -8.95
C TYR A 104 3.36 -3.21 -8.79
N VAL A 105 2.38 -4.10 -8.98
CA VAL A 105 0.98 -3.71 -9.17
C VAL A 105 0.02 -4.54 -8.31
N TYR A 106 -1.20 -4.03 -8.20
CA TYR A 106 -2.35 -4.75 -7.67
C TYR A 106 -3.39 -4.91 -8.76
N HIS A 107 -3.96 -6.09 -8.86
CA HIS A 107 -5.11 -6.42 -9.71
C HIS A 107 -6.31 -6.79 -8.85
N GLN A 108 -7.51 -6.67 -9.43
CA GLN A 108 -8.78 -7.04 -8.82
C GLN A 108 -9.08 -6.25 -7.55
N GLN A 109 -8.45 -6.58 -6.43
CA GLN A 109 -8.68 -5.90 -5.15
C GLN A 109 -7.42 -5.76 -4.32
N VAL A 110 -7.31 -4.62 -3.64
CA VAL A 110 -6.34 -4.41 -2.57
C VAL A 110 -6.95 -3.50 -1.49
N VAL A 111 -6.57 -3.75 -0.24
CA VAL A 111 -6.86 -2.84 0.87
C VAL A 111 -5.54 -2.28 1.40
N LEU A 112 -5.36 -0.98 1.26
CA LEU A 112 -4.28 -0.25 1.92
C LEU A 112 -4.78 0.16 3.31
N MET A 113 -4.04 -0.20 4.37
CA MET A 113 -4.53 -0.11 5.74
C MET A 113 -3.69 0.81 6.62
N THR A 114 -4.33 1.40 7.61
CA THR A 114 -3.65 2.05 8.75
C THR A 114 -4.46 1.87 10.02
N GLN A 115 -3.86 2.22 11.15
CA GLN A 115 -4.52 2.29 12.44
C GLN A 115 -4.85 3.74 12.77
N LEU A 116 -6.10 4.01 13.14
CA LEU A 116 -6.51 5.28 13.71
C LEU A 116 -6.40 5.19 15.23
N HIS A 117 -5.66 6.11 15.81
CA HIS A 117 -5.50 6.23 17.27
C HIS A 117 -6.40 7.36 17.79
N LEU A 118 -7.37 7.00 18.62
CA LEU A 118 -8.27 7.93 19.26
C LEU A 118 -7.60 8.44 20.55
N SER A 119 -7.54 9.74 20.76
CA SER A 119 -6.99 10.30 22.01
C SER A 119 -7.83 9.86 23.22
N LYS A 120 -7.21 9.79 24.40
CA LYS A 120 -7.94 9.48 25.65
C LYS A 120 -8.94 10.56 26.02
N GLY A 121 -8.70 11.81 25.60
CA GLY A 121 -9.56 12.96 25.84
C GLY A 121 -10.57 13.25 24.73
N ILE A 122 -10.69 12.39 23.72
CA ILE A 122 -11.62 12.63 22.62
C ILE A 122 -13.07 12.71 23.12
N SER A 123 -13.76 13.78 22.71
CA SER A 123 -15.15 14.00 23.07
C SER A 123 -16.07 12.95 22.47
N PRO A 124 -17.03 12.38 23.26
CA PRO A 124 -18.03 11.46 22.76
C PRO A 124 -18.86 12.06 21.61
N GLY A 125 -19.39 11.20 20.75
CA GLY A 125 -20.26 11.60 19.66
C GLY A 125 -19.80 11.12 18.30
N LYS A 126 -20.48 11.58 17.24
CA LYS A 126 -20.20 11.21 15.86
C LYS A 126 -18.96 11.94 15.34
N LYS A 127 -18.00 11.21 14.82
CA LYS A 127 -16.80 11.72 14.13
C LYS A 127 -16.84 11.28 12.67
N VAL A 128 -16.43 12.16 11.77
CA VAL A 128 -16.31 11.83 10.33
C VAL A 128 -14.86 11.50 10.04
N ILE A 129 -14.61 10.28 9.62
CA ILE A 129 -13.31 9.82 9.12
C ILE A 129 -13.35 9.96 7.61
N SER A 130 -12.47 10.75 7.02
CA SER A 130 -12.44 10.94 5.58
C SER A 130 -11.02 11.03 5.03
N ALA A 131 -10.87 10.77 3.73
CA ALA A 131 -9.63 10.92 3.01
C ALA A 131 -9.90 11.39 1.57
N GLN A 132 -8.97 12.19 1.03
CA GLN A 132 -8.81 12.39 -0.40
C GLN A 132 -7.86 11.30 -0.89
N VAL A 133 -8.32 10.47 -1.80
CA VAL A 133 -7.55 9.36 -2.38
C VAL A 133 -7.31 9.69 -3.84
N SER A 134 -6.05 9.62 -4.28
CA SER A 134 -5.67 9.73 -5.68
C SER A 134 -4.85 8.52 -6.11
N TRP A 135 -4.97 8.12 -7.36
CA TRP A 135 -4.27 6.95 -7.90
C TRP A 135 -4.08 7.06 -9.40
N LEU A 136 -3.08 6.34 -9.88
CA LEU A 136 -2.89 6.06 -11.29
C LEU A 136 -3.40 4.64 -11.56
N GLU A 137 -4.38 4.48 -12.45
CA GLU A 137 -4.84 3.19 -12.92
C GLU A 137 -4.47 2.99 -14.39
N CYS A 138 -3.99 1.79 -14.72
CA CYS A 138 -3.51 1.52 -16.07
C CYS A 138 -4.03 0.19 -16.61
N ASN A 139 -4.13 0.14 -17.94
CA ASN A 139 -4.31 -1.03 -18.77
C ASN A 139 -3.44 -0.84 -20.03
N GLU A 140 -4.00 -0.59 -21.22
CA GLU A 140 -3.26 -0.17 -22.41
C GLU A 140 -2.78 1.29 -22.32
N GLY A 141 -3.52 2.13 -21.58
CA GLY A 141 -3.19 3.50 -21.23
C GLY A 141 -3.36 3.73 -19.73
N CYS A 142 -2.88 4.87 -19.24
CA CYS A 142 -2.97 5.24 -17.84
C CYS A 142 -3.91 6.42 -17.64
N LEU A 143 -4.74 6.34 -16.60
CA LEU A 143 -5.68 7.37 -16.17
C LEU A 143 -5.34 7.78 -14.73
N PHE A 144 -5.20 9.07 -14.50
CA PHE A 144 -5.17 9.62 -13.15
C PHE A 144 -6.60 9.80 -12.64
N ALA A 145 -6.85 9.33 -11.43
CA ALA A 145 -8.15 9.43 -10.79
C ALA A 145 -8.03 9.85 -9.34
N GLU A 146 -9.08 10.47 -8.83
CA GLU A 146 -9.18 10.84 -7.42
C GLU A 146 -10.60 10.69 -6.91
N LYS A 147 -10.75 10.44 -5.62
CA LYS A 147 -12.05 10.32 -4.95
C LYS A 147 -11.96 10.71 -3.49
N LYS A 148 -12.94 11.45 -3.01
CA LYS A 148 -13.15 11.69 -1.60
C LYS A 148 -13.97 10.53 -1.01
N VAL A 149 -13.44 9.89 0.03
CA VAL A 149 -14.13 8.81 0.75
C VAL A 149 -14.35 9.21 2.21
N ALA A 150 -15.49 8.81 2.77
CA ALA A 150 -15.83 9.14 4.16
C ALA A 150 -16.66 8.06 4.83
N ARG A 151 -16.48 7.91 6.16
CA ARG A 151 -17.29 7.03 7.04
C ARG A 151 -17.52 7.69 8.39
N LYS A 152 -18.61 7.34 9.04
CA LYS A 152 -18.93 7.81 10.39
C LYS A 152 -18.42 6.80 11.40
N LEU A 153 -17.73 7.29 12.43
CA LEU A 153 -17.32 6.57 13.64
C LEU A 153 -18.01 7.22 14.84
N VAL A 154 -18.59 6.44 15.71
CA VAL A 154 -19.14 6.94 16.98
C VAL A 154 -18.07 6.75 18.07
N VAL A 155 -17.77 7.80 18.81
CA VAL A 155 -16.98 7.71 20.04
C VAL A 155 -17.95 7.56 21.20
N GLY A 156 -17.84 6.45 21.93
CA GLY A 156 -18.75 6.10 23.02
C GLY A 156 -18.12 5.15 24.03
N ASN A 157 -18.94 4.53 24.86
CA ASN A 157 -18.48 3.66 25.94
C ASN A 157 -18.35 2.17 25.52
N ARG A 158 -18.66 1.85 24.27
CA ARG A 158 -18.67 0.49 23.76
C ARG A 158 -17.73 0.37 22.55
N GLU A 159 -17.39 -0.86 22.24
CA GLU A 159 -16.80 -1.22 20.96
C GLU A 159 -17.85 -2.00 20.16
N ARG A 160 -18.15 -1.54 18.95
CA ARG A 160 -19.06 -2.23 18.05
C ARG A 160 -18.37 -2.43 16.71
N LEU A 161 -18.04 -3.67 16.40
CA LEU A 161 -17.42 -4.03 15.12
C LEU A 161 -18.40 -3.83 13.94
N THR A 162 -17.86 -3.56 12.78
CA THR A 162 -18.57 -3.52 11.50
C THR A 162 -18.56 -4.91 10.84
N GLN A 163 -19.33 -5.07 9.77
CA GLN A 163 -19.25 -6.28 8.93
C GLN A 163 -17.90 -6.38 8.21
N GLU A 164 -17.26 -5.24 7.90
CA GLU A 164 -15.97 -5.15 7.25
C GLU A 164 -14.80 -5.57 8.15
N ALA A 165 -14.98 -5.63 9.46
CA ALA A 165 -13.93 -6.01 10.41
C ALA A 165 -13.26 -7.35 10.07
N LYS A 166 -14.05 -8.35 9.66
CA LYS A 166 -13.54 -9.67 9.23
C LYS A 166 -12.67 -9.56 7.98
N SER A 167 -13.12 -8.78 6.99
CA SER A 167 -12.37 -8.55 5.76
C SER A 167 -11.06 -7.81 6.02
N LEU A 168 -11.09 -6.75 6.83
CA LEU A 168 -9.89 -6.01 7.23
C LEU A 168 -8.89 -6.92 7.95
N LYS A 169 -9.36 -7.80 8.84
CA LYS A 169 -8.51 -8.79 9.50
C LYS A 169 -7.86 -9.76 8.51
N ALA A 170 -8.61 -10.23 7.52
CA ALA A 170 -8.09 -11.10 6.47
C ALA A 170 -7.01 -10.42 5.60
N TRP A 171 -7.15 -9.12 5.34
CA TRP A 171 -6.13 -8.32 4.67
C TRP A 171 -4.91 -8.06 5.56
N GLN A 172 -5.11 -7.85 6.86
CA GLN A 172 -4.02 -7.66 7.81
C GLN A 172 -3.08 -8.88 7.87
N VAL A 173 -3.60 -10.09 7.74
CA VAL A 173 -2.80 -11.32 7.69
C VAL A 173 -1.89 -11.38 6.45
N LYS A 174 -2.26 -10.68 5.35
CA LYS A 174 -1.46 -10.63 4.13
C LYS A 174 -0.33 -9.59 4.18
N LEU A 175 -0.27 -8.75 5.23
CA LEU A 175 0.79 -7.76 5.36
C LEU A 175 2.16 -8.42 5.57
N PRO A 176 3.25 -7.76 5.12
CA PRO A 176 4.59 -8.27 5.32
C PRO A 176 4.93 -8.45 6.80
N SER A 177 5.63 -9.53 7.12
CA SER A 177 6.18 -9.77 8.46
C SER A 177 7.41 -8.89 8.68
N ALA A 178 7.57 -8.37 9.90
CA ALA A 178 8.77 -7.65 10.32
C ALA A 178 9.97 -8.58 10.65
N LYS A 179 9.76 -9.90 10.76
CA LYS A 179 10.81 -10.87 11.07
C LYS A 179 11.20 -11.64 9.82
N PRO A 180 12.31 -11.27 9.14
CA PRO A 180 12.77 -11.96 7.95
C PRO A 180 13.22 -13.40 8.26
N PRO A 181 13.32 -14.28 7.24
CA PRO A 181 13.84 -15.62 7.42
C PRO A 181 15.29 -15.59 7.93
N LEU A 182 15.63 -16.56 8.76
CA LEU A 182 17.00 -16.74 9.26
C LEU A 182 17.97 -17.03 8.11
N GLY A 183 19.22 -16.58 8.24
CA GLY A 183 20.25 -16.82 7.25
C GLY A 183 20.18 -15.91 6.00
N LEU A 184 19.30 -14.89 6.01
CA LEU A 184 19.28 -13.85 4.98
C LEU A 184 20.55 -12.99 5.08
N THR A 185 21.28 -12.89 3.97
CA THR A 185 22.48 -12.04 3.85
C THR A 185 22.44 -11.24 2.56
N ALA A 186 23.13 -10.09 2.52
CA ALA A 186 23.21 -9.26 1.33
C ALA A 186 24.58 -8.61 1.19
N ARG A 187 25.04 -8.43 -0.07
CA ARG A 187 26.29 -7.71 -0.39
C ARG A 187 26.24 -7.13 -1.79
N LEU A 188 27.02 -6.08 -2.01
CA LEU A 188 27.25 -5.53 -3.35
C LEU A 188 28.49 -6.18 -3.98
N MET A 189 28.29 -6.74 -5.17
CA MET A 189 29.32 -7.39 -5.98
C MET A 189 29.76 -6.49 -7.13
N GLY A 190 31.03 -6.57 -7.52
CA GLY A 190 31.62 -5.79 -8.60
C GLY A 190 32.49 -4.64 -8.08
N GLN A 191 33.09 -3.88 -9.02
CA GLN A 191 34.04 -2.83 -8.70
C GLN A 191 33.38 -1.62 -8.02
N ALA A 192 34.09 -1.02 -7.07
CA ALA A 192 33.56 0.10 -6.27
C ALA A 192 33.53 1.43 -7.06
N GLU A 193 34.42 1.58 -8.01
CA GLU A 193 34.59 2.80 -8.82
C GLU A 193 33.48 3.02 -9.84
N GLY A 194 32.77 1.94 -10.21
CA GLY A 194 31.66 2.00 -11.17
C GLY A 194 30.42 2.70 -10.63
N VAL A 195 29.47 2.94 -11.53
CA VAL A 195 28.12 3.48 -11.20
C VAL A 195 27.07 2.37 -11.04
N GLU A 196 27.40 1.13 -11.44
CA GLU A 196 26.52 -0.03 -11.38
C GLU A 196 27.21 -1.20 -10.69
N ARG A 197 26.50 -1.86 -9.76
CA ARG A 197 26.95 -3.08 -9.08
C ARG A 197 25.79 -4.08 -9.00
N THR A 198 26.09 -5.32 -8.64
CA THR A 198 25.07 -6.34 -8.40
C THR A 198 24.82 -6.50 -6.91
N LEU A 199 23.60 -6.24 -6.45
CA LEU A 199 23.12 -6.68 -5.15
C LEU A 199 22.93 -8.19 -5.19
N ARG A 200 23.71 -8.92 -4.40
CA ARG A 200 23.51 -10.35 -4.17
C ARG A 200 22.83 -10.54 -2.83
N ILE A 201 21.68 -11.21 -2.85
CA ILE A 201 20.92 -11.61 -1.67
C ILE A 201 21.00 -13.13 -1.60
N GLU A 202 21.37 -13.68 -0.45
CA GLU A 202 21.45 -15.13 -0.22
C GLU A 202 20.56 -15.50 0.96
N LEU A 203 19.82 -16.60 0.83
CA LEU A 203 18.95 -17.14 1.87
C LEU A 203 18.81 -18.65 1.71
N PRO A 204 18.41 -19.37 2.77
CA PRO A 204 18.16 -20.81 2.69
C PRO A 204 17.11 -21.13 1.60
N ALA A 205 17.36 -22.23 0.86
CA ALA A 205 16.40 -22.72 -0.11
C ALA A 205 15.19 -23.32 0.59
N LYS A 206 14.03 -23.21 -0.06
CA LYS A 206 12.78 -23.83 0.38
C LYS A 206 12.14 -24.53 -0.82
N ASN A 207 11.80 -25.81 -0.67
CA ASN A 207 11.27 -26.62 -1.76
C ASN A 207 9.94 -26.07 -2.28
N GLY A 208 9.80 -26.05 -3.60
CA GLY A 208 8.55 -25.68 -4.29
C GLY A 208 8.20 -24.20 -4.27
N VAL A 209 9.11 -23.32 -3.81
CA VAL A 209 8.90 -21.87 -3.81
C VAL A 209 10.07 -21.13 -4.43
N GLU A 210 9.76 -19.96 -4.96
CA GLU A 210 10.74 -19.01 -5.46
C GLU A 210 10.80 -17.80 -4.53
N PHE A 211 11.92 -17.08 -4.58
CA PHE A 211 12.07 -15.80 -3.89
C PHE A 211 12.33 -14.69 -4.89
N ASP A 212 11.85 -13.49 -4.57
CA ASP A 212 12.23 -12.23 -5.25
C ASP A 212 12.38 -11.12 -4.22
N PHE A 213 13.06 -10.06 -4.60
CA PHE A 213 13.21 -8.86 -3.79
C PHE A 213 12.64 -7.66 -4.53
N TYR A 214 11.69 -6.97 -3.91
CA TYR A 214 11.04 -5.77 -4.41
C TYR A 214 11.56 -4.56 -3.64
N PRO A 215 12.42 -3.73 -4.25
CA PRO A 215 13.06 -2.62 -3.55
C PRO A 215 12.07 -1.50 -3.24
N TYR A 216 12.31 -0.79 -2.15
CA TYR A 216 11.70 0.52 -1.94
C TYR A 216 12.46 1.59 -2.71
N GLU A 217 11.75 2.64 -3.09
CA GLU A 217 12.36 3.79 -3.75
C GLU A 217 13.37 4.50 -2.84
N SER A 218 14.42 5.03 -3.46
CA SER A 218 15.48 5.77 -2.78
C SER A 218 16.01 6.89 -3.68
N GLY A 219 16.26 8.06 -3.10
CA GLY A 219 16.97 9.14 -3.80
C GLY A 219 18.47 8.91 -3.96
N GLN A 220 19.04 7.85 -3.36
CA GLN A 220 20.49 7.59 -3.37
C GLN A 220 20.91 6.52 -4.38
N TYR A 221 19.98 5.62 -4.75
CA TYR A 221 20.24 4.51 -5.66
C TYR A 221 18.94 4.02 -6.30
N THR A 222 19.07 3.33 -7.42
CA THR A 222 17.98 2.53 -7.99
C THR A 222 18.33 1.05 -7.95
N VAL A 223 17.34 0.18 -7.78
CA VAL A 223 17.48 -1.26 -7.89
C VAL A 223 16.54 -1.76 -8.98
N GLY A 224 17.09 -2.39 -10.01
CA GLY A 224 16.31 -2.88 -11.15
C GLY A 224 15.29 -3.94 -10.75
N THR A 225 14.18 -4.00 -11.48
CA THR A 225 13.10 -4.97 -11.24
C THR A 225 13.50 -6.38 -11.64
N GLN A 226 14.41 -6.55 -12.60
CA GLN A 226 14.87 -7.87 -13.05
C GLN A 226 15.70 -8.57 -11.98
N THR A 227 15.46 -9.88 -11.83
CA THR A 227 16.15 -10.72 -10.85
C THR A 227 16.82 -11.89 -11.57
N ARG A 228 18.14 -11.98 -11.46
CA ARG A 228 18.86 -13.21 -11.81
C ARG A 228 18.78 -14.15 -10.62
N ARG A 229 18.28 -15.36 -10.84
CA ARG A 229 18.17 -16.39 -9.80
C ARG A 229 19.19 -17.48 -10.06
N GLU A 230 19.92 -17.84 -9.01
CA GLU A 230 20.82 -18.98 -9.00
C GLU A 230 20.36 -19.86 -7.82
N GLY A 231 19.86 -21.04 -8.13
CA GLY A 231 19.39 -22.01 -7.12
C GLY A 231 20.44 -23.06 -6.83
N GLY A 232 20.49 -23.53 -5.58
CA GLY A 232 21.21 -24.71 -5.13
C GLY A 232 20.33 -25.50 -4.17
N ARG A 233 20.79 -26.68 -3.73
CA ARG A 233 20.02 -27.51 -2.80
C ARG A 233 19.77 -26.81 -1.47
N ASP A 234 20.75 -26.05 -0.98
CA ASP A 234 20.71 -25.46 0.37
C ASP A 234 20.44 -23.95 0.36
N LYS A 235 20.78 -23.26 -0.71
CA LYS A 235 20.69 -21.79 -0.79
C LYS A 235 20.17 -21.31 -2.13
N VAL A 236 19.37 -20.23 -2.06
CA VAL A 236 18.96 -19.42 -3.23
C VAL A 236 19.79 -18.14 -3.23
N LYS A 237 20.24 -17.74 -4.41
CA LYS A 237 20.95 -16.47 -4.64
C LYS A 237 20.15 -15.62 -5.62
N LEU A 238 19.82 -14.40 -5.21
CA LEU A 238 19.16 -13.41 -6.02
C LEU A 238 20.17 -12.34 -6.41
N GLY A 239 20.26 -12.03 -7.69
CA GLY A 239 21.11 -10.95 -8.21
C GLY A 239 20.24 -9.84 -8.81
N LYS A 240 20.42 -8.61 -8.36
CA LYS A 240 19.76 -7.42 -8.90
C LYS A 240 20.78 -6.34 -9.24
N LYS A 241 20.56 -5.64 -10.32
CA LYS A 241 21.36 -4.47 -10.68
C LYS A 241 21.03 -3.31 -9.75
N VAL A 242 22.07 -2.66 -9.21
CA VAL A 242 21.96 -1.44 -8.41
C VAL A 242 22.76 -0.36 -9.09
N LYS A 243 22.13 0.77 -9.37
CA LYS A 243 22.78 1.96 -9.92
C LYS A 243 22.85 3.02 -8.84
N LYS A 244 24.04 3.51 -8.59
CA LYS A 244 24.32 4.60 -7.67
C LYS A 244 23.85 5.94 -8.26
N LEU A 245 23.11 6.71 -7.49
CA LEU A 245 22.70 8.09 -7.83
C LEU A 245 23.48 9.12 -7.00
N ALA A 246 23.96 8.73 -5.82
CA ALA A 246 24.79 9.53 -4.93
C ALA A 246 26.30 9.25 -5.14
N SER A 247 27.15 10.01 -4.48
CA SER A 247 28.63 9.87 -4.56
C SER A 247 29.12 8.55 -3.96
N ILE A 248 28.44 8.02 -2.95
CA ILE A 248 28.82 6.80 -2.23
C ILE A 248 27.81 5.67 -2.48
N TRP A 249 28.26 4.44 -2.34
CA TRP A 249 27.39 3.28 -2.38
C TRP A 249 26.55 3.17 -1.11
N PRO A 250 25.28 2.70 -1.20
CA PRO A 250 24.47 2.50 -0.01
C PRO A 250 25.08 1.43 0.91
N ILE A 251 24.97 1.64 2.21
CA ILE A 251 25.33 0.66 3.24
C ILE A 251 24.15 -0.24 3.61
N GLN A 252 22.95 0.13 3.16
CA GLN A 252 21.71 -0.64 3.35
C GLN A 252 20.76 -0.45 2.17
N ILE A 253 19.95 -1.47 1.88
CA ILE A 253 18.89 -1.42 0.86
C ILE A 253 17.62 -1.99 1.48
N LYS A 254 16.53 -1.20 1.43
CA LYS A 254 15.23 -1.58 1.99
C LYS A 254 14.29 -2.07 0.90
N GLY A 255 13.39 -2.99 1.28
CA GLY A 255 12.38 -3.51 0.37
C GLY A 255 11.60 -4.68 0.96
N LEU A 256 10.85 -5.36 0.10
CA LEU A 256 10.21 -6.62 0.44
C LEU A 256 11.01 -7.80 -0.10
N LEU A 257 11.33 -8.75 0.76
CA LEU A 257 11.62 -10.12 0.34
C LEU A 257 10.27 -10.82 0.17
N VAL A 258 10.04 -11.43 -0.97
CA VAL A 258 8.76 -12.06 -1.32
C VAL A 258 8.99 -13.52 -1.65
N GLU A 259 8.21 -14.39 -1.01
CA GLU A 259 8.11 -15.82 -1.32
C GLU A 259 6.96 -16.00 -2.33
N LEU A 260 7.25 -16.69 -3.42
CA LEU A 260 6.35 -16.85 -4.55
C LEU A 260 6.02 -18.33 -4.77
N SER A 261 4.76 -18.61 -5.06
CA SER A 261 4.30 -19.88 -5.60
C SER A 261 3.55 -19.61 -6.91
N ALA A 262 3.94 -20.27 -7.99
CA ALA A 262 3.41 -20.01 -9.34
C ALA A 262 3.36 -18.50 -9.69
N GLY A 263 4.43 -17.76 -9.35
CA GLY A 263 4.57 -16.33 -9.60
C GLY A 263 3.71 -15.41 -8.71
N LYS A 264 2.93 -15.95 -7.78
CA LYS A 264 2.07 -15.18 -6.86
C LYS A 264 2.70 -15.09 -5.47
N PRO A 265 2.68 -13.92 -4.83
CA PRO A 265 3.11 -13.76 -3.44
C PRO A 265 2.28 -14.63 -2.49
N ILE A 266 2.97 -15.46 -1.70
CA ILE A 266 2.35 -16.28 -0.64
C ILE A 266 2.80 -15.83 0.74
N GLN A 267 3.99 -15.29 0.87
CA GLN A 267 4.51 -14.67 2.08
C GLN A 267 5.49 -13.55 1.73
N SER A 268 5.64 -12.57 2.62
CA SER A 268 6.59 -11.49 2.42
C SER A 268 7.12 -10.94 3.74
N TRP A 269 8.28 -10.29 3.68
CA TRP A 269 8.94 -9.69 4.82
C TRP A 269 9.47 -8.32 4.47
N GLU A 270 9.23 -7.35 5.35
CA GLU A 270 9.98 -6.10 5.28
C GLU A 270 11.43 -6.37 5.69
N VAL A 271 12.36 -6.00 4.82
CA VAL A 271 13.78 -6.21 5.06
C VAL A 271 14.58 -4.93 4.91
N ASP A 272 15.52 -4.76 5.80
CA ASP A 272 16.58 -3.75 5.73
C ASP A 272 17.91 -4.49 5.53
N LEU A 273 18.28 -4.68 4.27
CA LEU A 273 19.46 -5.44 3.88
C LEU A 273 20.71 -4.60 4.18
N LYS A 274 21.35 -4.87 5.30
CA LYS A 274 22.68 -4.33 5.61
C LYS A 274 23.70 -4.98 4.71
N LEU A 275 24.48 -4.14 4.01
CA LEU A 275 25.43 -4.60 3.01
C LEU A 275 26.79 -4.77 3.68
N ALA A 276 27.28 -6.02 3.73
CA ALA A 276 28.62 -6.31 4.22
C ALA A 276 29.67 -5.61 3.34
N HIS A 277 30.59 -4.91 3.96
CA HIS A 277 31.77 -4.37 3.28
C HIS A 277 32.71 -5.50 2.85
N PRO A 278 33.51 -5.33 1.77
CA PRO A 278 34.47 -6.35 1.33
C PRO A 278 35.49 -6.75 2.40
N GLY A 279 35.69 -5.94 3.45
CA GLY A 279 36.57 -6.24 4.59
C GLY A 279 35.93 -7.03 5.74
N ASP A 280 34.61 -7.23 5.73
CA ASP A 280 33.90 -7.92 6.82
C ASP A 280 33.77 -9.44 6.61
N ILE A 281 34.35 -9.96 5.53
CA ILE A 281 34.36 -11.38 5.20
C ILE A 281 35.69 -11.97 5.71
N LYS A 282 35.64 -12.49 6.94
CA LYS A 282 36.66 -13.40 7.45
C LYS A 282 36.37 -14.83 7.02
#